data_27d2a11ca124e29a452e0a82669c1945
#
_entry.id   27d2a11ca124e29a452e0a82669c1945
#
_cell.length_a   1.000
_cell.length_b   1.000
_cell.length_c   1.000
_cell.angle_alpha   90.00
_cell.angle_beta   90.00
_cell.angle_gamma   90.00
#
_symmetry.space_group_name_H-M   'P 1'
#
loop_
_entity.id
_entity.type
_entity.pdbx_description
1 polymer ?
#
loop_
_entity_poly.entity_id
_entity_poly.type
_entity_poly.pdbx_seq_one_letter_code
_entity_poly.pdbx_strand_id
1 'polypeptide(L)'
;DPRRSYLVRYGGQLLNPDSEGAYDFLYSSLRPHGLTPLFRVEEGRQAVYLVPSPPEPRPSNRLVNLVLLVLTMMSVLFAGALFAAGNDLPGTWAEGVRFILTGWPFALSIMAILGAHEMGHYLTGRYHGIQLTLPYFIPFPLSPFGTMGAFISMKAPPKNRNHLLDVGIAGPLAGFIIAVPVLLIGLSLSTVSTLPAAPSGGPVLLLEGNSIFYLGAKYLVFGRLLPAPESYQGIPALIYWIRYLLAGSPLPYGGLDVSLHPVAWAGWAGLLVTGLNLLPAGQLDGGHVLYVLFGRERARLLLPLLLVAMVGLGFIWSGWWLWALLLFVLGRQYAEPLDQITPLSPGRRVVAILGLVLFFLVFIPVPIVLM
;
A
#
# COMPACT_ATOMS: atom_id res chain seq x y z
N ASP A 1 4.56 6.92 -40.94
CA ASP A 1 5.00 5.56 -40.53
C ASP A 1 3.97 5.00 -39.56
N PRO A 2 3.18 3.97 -39.93
CA PRO A 2 2.13 3.39 -39.06
C PRO A 2 2.65 2.75 -37.78
N ARG A 3 3.97 2.65 -37.57
CA ARG A 3 4.61 2.18 -36.36
C ARG A 3 4.94 3.31 -35.38
N ARG A 4 4.75 4.59 -35.73
CA ARG A 4 5.05 5.74 -34.88
C ARG A 4 3.79 6.22 -34.18
N SER A 5 3.81 6.21 -32.86
CA SER A 5 2.71 6.69 -32.00
C SER A 5 2.64 8.22 -31.87
N TYR A 6 3.39 8.98 -32.69
CA TYR A 6 3.44 10.44 -32.66
C TYR A 6 3.36 11.04 -34.05
N LEU A 7 2.80 12.27 -34.15
CA LEU A 7 2.69 13.01 -35.38
C LEU A 7 3.98 13.76 -35.74
N VAL A 8 4.54 14.44 -34.75
CA VAL A 8 5.76 15.26 -34.89
C VAL A 8 6.68 15.06 -33.71
N ARG A 9 7.98 15.11 -33.96
CA ARG A 9 9.04 15.10 -32.94
C ARG A 9 9.97 16.28 -33.17
N TYR A 10 10.15 17.09 -32.14
CA TYR A 10 11.16 18.16 -32.10
C TYR A 10 12.26 17.76 -31.11
N GLY A 11 13.50 17.80 -31.54
CA GLY A 11 14.67 17.62 -30.67
C GLY A 11 15.38 18.96 -30.46
N GLY A 12 15.78 19.25 -29.24
CA GLY A 12 16.46 20.52 -28.93
C GLY A 12 16.73 20.69 -27.45
N GLN A 13 16.79 21.93 -27.02
CA GLN A 13 16.90 22.31 -25.61
C GLN A 13 15.94 23.48 -25.36
N LEU A 14 15.21 23.41 -24.26
CA LEU A 14 14.35 24.52 -23.84
C LEU A 14 15.23 25.73 -23.52
N LEU A 15 14.87 26.89 -24.09
CA LEU A 15 15.59 28.15 -23.84
C LEU A 15 15.29 28.69 -22.44
N ASN A 16 14.11 28.45 -21.92
CA ASN A 16 13.70 28.83 -20.58
C ASN A 16 13.92 27.64 -19.61
N PRO A 17 14.58 27.84 -18.45
CA PRO A 17 14.71 26.82 -17.42
C PRO A 17 13.36 26.39 -16.79
N ASP A 18 12.32 27.23 -16.90
CA ASP A 18 10.95 26.89 -16.51
C ASP A 18 10.29 25.95 -17.53
N SER A 19 10.60 24.67 -17.40
CA SER A 19 10.02 23.63 -18.24
C SER A 19 8.54 23.41 -17.96
N GLU A 20 8.07 23.66 -16.76
CA GLU A 20 6.68 23.50 -16.36
C GLU A 20 5.79 24.55 -17.02
N GLY A 21 6.19 25.83 -16.96
CA GLY A 21 5.49 26.92 -17.68
C GLY A 21 5.53 26.74 -19.19
N ALA A 22 6.67 26.27 -19.74
CA ALA A 22 6.77 25.96 -21.17
C ALA A 22 5.80 24.82 -21.58
N TYR A 23 5.67 23.79 -20.75
CA TYR A 23 4.70 22.72 -20.97
C TYR A 23 3.27 23.25 -20.97
N ASP A 24 2.88 24.05 -19.97
CA ASP A 24 1.53 24.60 -19.83
C ASP A 24 1.14 25.49 -21.01
N PHE A 25 2.05 26.34 -21.44
CA PHE A 25 1.86 27.18 -22.60
C PHE A 25 1.61 26.33 -23.85
N LEU A 26 2.46 25.35 -24.11
CA LEU A 26 2.36 24.50 -25.28
C LEU A 26 1.10 23.63 -25.24
N TYR A 27 0.76 23.06 -24.07
CA TYR A 27 -0.44 22.26 -23.89
C TYR A 27 -1.72 23.06 -24.15
N SER A 28 -1.80 24.27 -23.59
CA SER A 28 -2.98 25.14 -23.81
C SER A 28 -3.14 25.56 -25.27
N SER A 29 -2.03 25.82 -25.97
CA SER A 29 -2.03 26.19 -27.38
C SER A 29 -2.40 25.03 -28.31
N LEU A 30 -2.03 23.80 -27.95
CA LEU A 30 -2.24 22.61 -28.82
C LEU A 30 -3.57 21.90 -28.55
N ARG A 31 -4.14 22.04 -27.34
CA ARG A 31 -5.39 21.40 -26.98
C ARG A 31 -6.56 21.69 -27.93
N PRO A 32 -6.78 22.92 -28.41
CA PRO A 32 -7.84 23.20 -29.39
C PRO A 32 -7.67 22.45 -30.70
N HIS A 33 -6.44 22.02 -31.01
CA HIS A 33 -6.11 21.25 -32.23
C HIS A 33 -6.14 19.74 -32.01
N GLY A 34 -6.60 19.27 -30.84
CA GLY A 34 -6.65 17.86 -30.51
C GLY A 34 -5.27 17.21 -30.32
N LEU A 35 -4.26 18.01 -29.92
CA LEU A 35 -2.89 17.55 -29.74
C LEU A 35 -2.46 17.70 -28.28
N THR A 36 -1.67 16.72 -27.83
CA THR A 36 -1.05 16.71 -26.51
C THR A 36 0.46 16.66 -26.67
N PRO A 37 1.23 17.60 -26.05
CA PRO A 37 2.68 17.54 -26.04
C PRO A 37 3.15 16.52 -25.01
N LEU A 38 4.17 15.75 -25.36
CA LEU A 38 4.92 14.88 -24.44
C LEU A 38 6.36 15.38 -24.38
N PHE A 39 6.78 15.81 -23.20
CA PHE A 39 8.17 16.21 -22.96
C PHE A 39 8.96 14.97 -22.51
N ARG A 40 10.06 14.69 -23.21
CA ARG A 40 10.92 13.52 -22.97
C ARG A 40 12.38 13.90 -22.88
N VAL A 41 13.15 13.07 -22.20
CA VAL A 41 14.62 13.15 -22.19
C VAL A 41 15.14 11.87 -22.82
N GLU A 42 15.83 11.98 -23.95
CA GLU A 42 16.41 10.88 -24.72
C GLU A 42 17.89 11.09 -24.87
N GLU A 43 18.71 10.16 -24.42
CA GLU A 43 20.16 10.25 -24.48
C GLU A 43 20.73 11.59 -23.98
N GLY A 44 20.11 12.14 -22.91
CA GLY A 44 20.49 13.43 -22.33
C GLY A 44 20.03 14.67 -23.10
N ARG A 45 19.28 14.51 -24.22
CA ARG A 45 18.69 15.61 -24.99
C ARG A 45 17.19 15.70 -24.74
N GLN A 46 16.67 16.93 -24.78
CA GLN A 46 15.24 17.16 -24.64
C GLN A 46 14.53 16.92 -25.99
N ALA A 47 13.39 16.29 -25.94
CA ALA A 47 12.53 16.05 -27.08
C ALA A 47 11.07 16.35 -26.73
N VAL A 48 10.36 16.97 -27.67
CA VAL A 48 8.93 17.23 -27.58
C VAL A 48 8.23 16.42 -28.66
N TYR A 49 7.33 15.56 -28.24
CA TYR A 49 6.48 14.78 -29.12
C TYR A 49 5.08 15.36 -29.13
N LEU A 50 4.49 15.50 -30.30
CA LEU A 50 3.09 15.83 -30.44
C LEU A 50 2.31 14.56 -30.77
N VAL A 51 1.39 14.21 -29.88
CA VAL A 51 0.53 13.04 -30.03
C VAL A 51 -0.95 13.47 -30.13
N PRO A 52 -1.82 12.69 -30.79
CA PRO A 52 -3.26 12.94 -30.72
C PRO A 52 -3.70 12.91 -29.26
N SER A 53 -4.54 13.87 -28.87
CA SER A 53 -5.10 13.86 -27.52
C SER A 53 -5.96 12.62 -27.32
N PRO A 54 -5.80 11.91 -26.18
CA PRO A 54 -6.68 10.78 -25.87
C PRO A 54 -8.14 11.26 -25.77
N PRO A 55 -9.11 10.40 -26.12
CA PRO A 55 -10.53 10.74 -25.96
C PRO A 55 -10.82 11.06 -24.49
N GLU A 56 -11.79 11.95 -24.27
CA GLU A 56 -12.21 12.28 -22.91
C GLU A 56 -12.66 11.02 -22.18
N PRO A 57 -12.15 10.79 -20.96
CA PRO A 57 -12.47 9.60 -20.20
C PRO A 57 -13.96 9.56 -19.85
N ARG A 58 -14.61 8.41 -20.09
CA ARG A 58 -16.00 8.22 -19.71
C ARG A 58 -16.18 8.40 -18.20
N PRO A 59 -17.30 9.02 -17.74
CA PRO A 59 -17.59 9.14 -16.32
C PRO A 59 -17.69 7.76 -15.67
N SER A 60 -17.19 7.61 -14.45
CA SER A 60 -17.37 6.38 -13.67
C SER A 60 -18.81 6.27 -13.16
N ASN A 61 -19.33 5.05 -13.07
CA ASN A 61 -20.65 4.83 -12.52
C ASN A 61 -20.59 4.86 -10.97
N ARG A 62 -21.12 5.95 -10.39
CA ARG A 62 -21.12 6.15 -8.92
C ARG A 62 -21.92 5.08 -8.17
N LEU A 63 -22.93 4.48 -8.83
CA LEU A 63 -23.71 3.41 -8.20
C LEU A 63 -22.85 2.17 -7.95
N VAL A 64 -21.95 1.82 -8.87
CA VAL A 64 -21.00 0.71 -8.69
C VAL A 64 -20.09 0.96 -7.48
N ASN A 65 -19.55 2.18 -7.33
CA ASN A 65 -18.73 2.52 -6.17
C ASN A 65 -19.53 2.38 -4.85
N LEU A 66 -20.79 2.85 -4.83
CA LEU A 66 -21.66 2.76 -3.66
C LEU A 66 -22.00 1.30 -3.30
N VAL A 67 -22.37 0.49 -4.30
CA VAL A 67 -22.68 -0.94 -4.09
C VAL A 67 -21.46 -1.68 -3.55
N LEU A 68 -20.29 -1.46 -4.14
CA LEU A 68 -19.05 -2.08 -3.68
C LEU A 68 -18.68 -1.63 -2.25
N LEU A 69 -18.86 -0.35 -1.92
CA LEU A 69 -18.65 0.16 -0.56
C LEU A 69 -19.57 -0.54 0.45
N VAL A 70 -20.87 -0.66 0.14
CA VAL A 70 -21.83 -1.33 1.03
C VAL A 70 -21.50 -2.82 1.21
N LEU A 71 -21.21 -3.52 0.10
CA LEU A 71 -20.80 -4.93 0.14
C LEU A 71 -19.51 -5.13 0.94
N THR A 72 -18.54 -4.22 0.77
CA THR A 72 -17.28 -4.28 1.53
C THR A 72 -17.53 -4.03 3.01
N MET A 73 -18.39 -3.05 3.37
CA MET A 73 -18.75 -2.79 4.76
C MET A 73 -19.38 -4.04 5.41
N MET A 74 -20.30 -4.72 4.72
CA MET A 74 -20.91 -5.97 5.22
C MET A 74 -19.87 -7.07 5.39
N SER A 75 -18.99 -7.23 4.42
CA SER A 75 -17.91 -8.22 4.42
C SER A 75 -16.91 -7.99 5.56
N VAL A 76 -16.54 -6.73 5.79
CA VAL A 76 -15.60 -6.33 6.85
C VAL A 76 -16.25 -6.46 8.24
N LEU A 77 -17.54 -6.12 8.38
CA LEU A 77 -18.30 -6.36 9.62
C LEU A 77 -18.31 -7.86 9.97
N PHE A 78 -18.55 -8.70 8.98
CA PHE A 78 -18.54 -10.16 9.16
C PHE A 78 -17.16 -10.68 9.59
N ALA A 79 -16.08 -10.24 8.91
CA ALA A 79 -14.71 -10.62 9.28
C ALA A 79 -14.33 -10.13 10.69
N GLY A 80 -14.72 -8.92 11.06
CA GLY A 80 -14.52 -8.38 12.40
C GLY A 80 -15.28 -9.15 13.47
N ALA A 81 -16.50 -9.60 13.18
CA ALA A 81 -17.30 -10.44 14.07
C ALA A 81 -16.66 -11.82 14.28
N LEU A 82 -16.18 -12.45 13.21
CA LEU A 82 -15.43 -13.71 13.30
C LEU A 82 -14.17 -13.58 14.17
N PHE A 83 -13.43 -12.49 14.00
CA PHE A 83 -12.24 -12.22 14.81
C PHE A 83 -12.59 -12.02 16.29
N ALA A 84 -13.67 -11.26 16.58
CA ALA A 84 -14.09 -10.96 17.96
C ALA A 84 -14.68 -12.16 18.72
N ALA A 85 -15.35 -13.06 18.01
CA ALA A 85 -16.04 -14.19 18.60
C ALA A 85 -15.16 -15.44 18.80
N GLY A 86 -14.03 -15.53 18.11
CA GLY A 86 -13.20 -16.74 18.11
C GLY A 86 -13.99 -17.94 17.58
N ASN A 87 -14.34 -18.89 18.48
CA ASN A 87 -15.06 -20.12 18.13
C ASN A 87 -16.58 -20.08 18.41
N ASP A 88 -17.08 -18.98 18.97
CA ASP A 88 -18.49 -18.86 19.38
C ASP A 88 -19.35 -18.42 18.18
N LEU A 89 -19.79 -19.36 17.38
CA LEU A 89 -20.65 -19.10 16.22
C LEU A 89 -22.14 -19.06 16.65
N PRO A 90 -22.96 -18.18 16.03
CA PRO A 90 -24.37 -18.03 16.35
C PRO A 90 -25.17 -19.28 15.95
N GLY A 91 -26.09 -19.72 16.83
CA GLY A 91 -26.99 -20.84 16.58
C GLY A 91 -28.33 -20.43 15.96
N THR A 92 -28.72 -19.16 16.05
CA THR A 92 -30.01 -18.64 15.57
C THR A 92 -29.83 -17.38 14.71
N TRP A 93 -30.82 -17.05 13.88
CA TRP A 93 -30.80 -15.85 13.02
C TRP A 93 -30.70 -14.55 13.84
N ALA A 94 -31.41 -14.46 14.97
CA ALA A 94 -31.37 -13.28 15.83
C ALA A 94 -29.97 -13.10 16.46
N GLU A 95 -29.32 -14.17 16.87
CA GLU A 95 -27.94 -14.18 17.32
C GLU A 95 -27.00 -13.80 16.17
N GLY A 96 -27.28 -14.26 14.93
CA GLY A 96 -26.50 -13.94 13.75
C GLY A 96 -26.43 -12.44 13.47
N VAL A 97 -27.53 -11.72 13.60
CA VAL A 97 -27.53 -10.25 13.43
C VAL A 97 -26.70 -9.57 14.53
N ARG A 98 -26.87 -9.97 15.79
CA ARG A 98 -26.08 -9.44 16.91
C ARG A 98 -24.60 -9.75 16.73
N PHE A 99 -24.28 -10.98 16.30
CA PHE A 99 -22.94 -11.43 15.99
C PHE A 99 -22.26 -10.52 14.96
N ILE A 100 -22.89 -10.28 13.79
CA ILE A 100 -22.31 -9.40 12.75
C ILE A 100 -22.04 -7.98 13.32
N LEU A 101 -22.96 -7.46 14.14
CA LEU A 101 -22.78 -6.14 14.73
C LEU A 101 -21.60 -6.09 15.71
N THR A 102 -21.14 -7.19 16.32
CA THR A 102 -19.93 -7.17 17.17
C THR A 102 -18.66 -6.81 16.39
N GLY A 103 -18.66 -7.00 15.08
CA GLY A 103 -17.53 -6.64 14.21
C GLY A 103 -17.32 -5.14 13.97
N TRP A 104 -18.22 -4.26 14.49
CA TRP A 104 -18.15 -2.82 14.20
C TRP A 104 -16.83 -2.13 14.59
N PRO A 105 -16.13 -2.49 15.71
CA PRO A 105 -14.88 -1.79 16.05
C PRO A 105 -13.79 -2.04 15.01
N PHE A 106 -13.68 -3.29 14.53
CA PHE A 106 -12.79 -3.64 13.43
C PHE A 106 -13.20 -2.94 12.15
N ALA A 107 -14.48 -3.05 11.77
CA ALA A 107 -14.99 -2.53 10.51
C ALA A 107 -14.82 -1.01 10.39
N LEU A 108 -15.17 -0.26 11.43
CA LEU A 108 -14.97 1.19 11.45
C LEU A 108 -13.50 1.56 11.31
N SER A 109 -12.63 0.86 12.05
CA SER A 109 -11.19 1.11 12.07
C SER A 109 -10.54 0.85 10.72
N ILE A 110 -10.76 -0.32 10.13
CA ILE A 110 -10.14 -0.66 8.84
C ILE A 110 -10.69 0.19 7.69
N MET A 111 -12.00 0.47 7.69
CA MET A 111 -12.62 1.33 6.67
C MET A 111 -12.18 2.79 6.81
N ALA A 112 -11.92 3.29 8.02
CA ALA A 112 -11.31 4.60 8.21
C ALA A 112 -9.89 4.67 7.62
N ILE A 113 -9.07 3.64 7.84
CA ILE A 113 -7.70 3.56 7.30
C ILE A 113 -7.73 3.49 5.77
N LEU A 114 -8.48 2.54 5.20
CA LEU A 114 -8.59 2.36 3.75
C LEU A 114 -9.24 3.58 3.09
N GLY A 115 -10.29 4.12 3.70
CA GLY A 115 -10.94 5.33 3.23
C GLY A 115 -10.01 6.54 3.20
N ALA A 116 -9.22 6.75 4.26
CA ALA A 116 -8.21 7.81 4.31
C ALA A 116 -7.15 7.63 3.23
N HIS A 117 -6.66 6.39 3.02
CA HIS A 117 -5.70 6.05 1.97
C HIS A 117 -6.22 6.46 0.59
N GLU A 118 -7.38 5.97 0.20
CA GLU A 118 -7.96 6.26 -1.11
C GLU A 118 -8.32 7.75 -1.27
N MET A 119 -8.85 8.36 -0.20
CA MET A 119 -9.16 9.79 -0.23
C MET A 119 -7.90 10.65 -0.32
N GLY A 120 -6.76 10.20 0.22
CA GLY A 120 -5.47 10.84 0.01
C GLY A 120 -5.11 10.96 -1.46
N HIS A 121 -5.17 9.85 -2.21
CA HIS A 121 -4.97 9.85 -3.66
C HIS A 121 -5.99 10.72 -4.38
N TYR A 122 -7.29 10.54 -4.05
CA TYR A 122 -8.38 11.23 -4.71
C TYR A 122 -8.29 12.75 -4.57
N LEU A 123 -8.13 13.24 -3.35
CA LEU A 123 -8.08 14.69 -3.08
C LEU A 123 -6.83 15.32 -3.69
N THR A 124 -5.67 14.66 -3.57
CA THR A 124 -4.43 15.17 -4.14
C THR A 124 -4.48 15.17 -5.68
N GLY A 125 -5.01 14.13 -6.29
CA GLY A 125 -5.18 14.09 -7.74
C GLY A 125 -6.18 15.15 -8.23
N ARG A 126 -7.28 15.37 -7.52
CA ARG A 126 -8.22 16.45 -7.82
C ARG A 126 -7.60 17.82 -7.67
N TYR A 127 -6.76 18.04 -6.65
CA TYR A 127 -6.00 19.28 -6.46
C TYR A 127 -5.09 19.58 -7.67
N HIS A 128 -4.45 18.54 -8.23
CA HIS A 128 -3.62 18.67 -9.43
C HIS A 128 -4.41 18.62 -10.76
N GLY A 129 -5.74 18.65 -10.72
CA GLY A 129 -6.57 18.60 -11.92
C GLY A 129 -6.57 17.27 -12.66
N ILE A 130 -6.05 16.19 -12.02
CA ILE A 130 -6.05 14.85 -12.60
C ILE A 130 -7.44 14.23 -12.44
N GLN A 131 -7.96 13.69 -13.54
CA GLN A 131 -9.24 12.98 -13.51
C GLN A 131 -9.06 11.59 -12.90
N LEU A 132 -9.76 11.37 -11.78
CA LEU A 132 -9.74 10.13 -11.01
C LEU A 132 -11.15 9.57 -10.85
N THR A 133 -11.25 8.25 -10.68
CA THR A 133 -12.50 7.62 -10.25
C THR A 133 -12.71 7.84 -8.74
N LEU A 134 -13.93 7.64 -8.26
CA LEU A 134 -14.14 7.37 -6.84
C LEU A 134 -13.50 6.03 -6.47
N PRO A 135 -13.17 5.81 -5.19
CA PRO A 135 -12.62 4.53 -4.73
C PRO A 135 -13.54 3.34 -5.04
N TYR A 136 -12.94 2.25 -5.51
CA TYR A 136 -13.56 0.95 -5.64
C TYR A 136 -13.09 0.08 -4.48
N PHE A 137 -13.94 -0.14 -3.49
CA PHE A 137 -13.69 -1.06 -2.40
C PHE A 137 -13.98 -2.50 -2.84
N ILE A 138 -13.09 -3.45 -2.54
CA ILE A 138 -13.22 -4.83 -2.99
C ILE A 138 -13.67 -5.70 -1.82
N PRO A 139 -14.93 -6.15 -1.77
CA PRO A 139 -15.39 -7.07 -0.74
C PRO A 139 -14.73 -8.44 -0.92
N PHE A 140 -14.25 -9.03 0.17
CA PHE A 140 -13.69 -10.38 0.16
C PHE A 140 -13.89 -11.07 1.51
N PRO A 141 -15.09 -11.63 1.77
CA PRO A 141 -15.46 -12.19 3.08
C PRO A 141 -14.63 -13.41 3.49
N LEU A 142 -13.90 -14.03 2.56
CA LEU A 142 -13.01 -15.15 2.84
C LEU A 142 -11.63 -14.73 3.36
N SER A 143 -11.30 -13.43 3.29
CA SER A 143 -10.06 -12.94 3.87
C SER A 143 -10.23 -12.63 5.36
N PRO A 144 -9.16 -12.73 6.17
CA PRO A 144 -9.19 -12.32 7.57
C PRO A 144 -9.58 -10.86 7.80
N PHE A 145 -9.53 -10.04 6.75
CA PHE A 145 -9.84 -8.61 6.77
C PHE A 145 -11.20 -8.26 6.18
N GLY A 146 -11.89 -9.23 5.56
CA GLY A 146 -13.16 -8.99 4.87
C GLY A 146 -13.07 -8.17 3.59
N THR A 147 -11.86 -7.79 3.16
CA THR A 147 -11.62 -6.99 1.97
C THR A 147 -10.26 -7.34 1.35
N MET A 148 -10.12 -7.10 0.05
CA MET A 148 -8.82 -7.07 -0.64
C MET A 148 -8.24 -5.65 -0.72
N GLY A 149 -8.82 -4.68 -0.02
CA GLY A 149 -8.45 -3.28 -0.09
C GLY A 149 -9.38 -2.46 -0.99
N ALA A 150 -8.87 -1.34 -1.45
CA ALA A 150 -9.55 -0.48 -2.39
C ALA A 150 -8.55 0.05 -3.42
N PHE A 151 -9.05 0.62 -4.52
CA PHE A 151 -8.19 1.26 -5.51
C PHE A 151 -8.91 2.41 -6.20
N ILE A 152 -8.13 3.38 -6.65
CA ILE A 152 -8.55 4.47 -7.52
C ILE A 152 -7.89 4.30 -8.89
N SER A 153 -8.63 4.58 -9.97
CA SER A 153 -8.07 4.59 -11.32
C SER A 153 -7.81 6.02 -11.78
N MET A 154 -6.56 6.31 -12.15
CA MET A 154 -6.21 7.54 -12.86
C MET A 154 -6.68 7.42 -14.32
N LYS A 155 -7.55 8.34 -14.75
CA LYS A 155 -8.10 8.38 -16.12
C LYS A 155 -7.23 9.17 -17.07
N ALA A 156 -6.33 9.98 -16.56
CA ALA A 156 -5.35 10.73 -17.32
C ALA A 156 -3.98 10.63 -16.63
N PRO A 157 -2.89 10.59 -17.41
CA PRO A 157 -1.56 10.59 -16.83
C PRO A 157 -1.28 11.90 -16.08
N PRO A 158 -0.48 11.89 -15.01
CA PRO A 158 -0.09 13.09 -14.31
C PRO A 158 0.77 13.99 -15.19
N LYS A 159 0.71 15.30 -14.96
CA LYS A 159 1.42 16.30 -15.77
C LYS A 159 2.93 16.06 -15.71
N ASN A 160 3.52 16.01 -14.51
CA ASN A 160 4.95 15.87 -14.30
C ASN A 160 5.29 14.95 -13.13
N ARG A 161 6.58 14.77 -12.83
CA ARG A 161 7.07 13.94 -11.72
C ARG A 161 6.61 14.43 -10.36
N ASN A 162 6.43 15.76 -10.18
CA ASN A 162 5.96 16.33 -8.92
C ASN A 162 4.51 15.88 -8.63
N HIS A 163 3.63 15.99 -9.64
CA HIS A 163 2.23 15.55 -9.53
C HIS A 163 2.12 14.03 -9.34
N LEU A 164 2.96 13.24 -10.06
CA LEU A 164 2.98 11.78 -9.91
C LEU A 164 3.37 11.38 -8.49
N LEU A 165 4.38 12.03 -7.89
CA LEU A 165 4.78 11.76 -6.52
C LEU A 165 3.70 12.16 -5.53
N ASP A 166 3.17 13.40 -5.65
CA ASP A 166 2.18 13.91 -4.71
C ASP A 166 0.96 12.97 -4.63
N VAL A 167 0.46 12.52 -5.79
CA VAL A 167 -0.65 11.56 -5.82
C VAL A 167 -0.21 10.20 -5.28
N GLY A 168 0.93 9.67 -5.73
CA GLY A 168 1.37 8.32 -5.35
C GLY A 168 1.67 8.17 -3.85
N ILE A 169 2.18 9.22 -3.18
CA ILE A 169 2.51 9.12 -1.74
C ILE A 169 1.36 9.54 -0.82
N ALA A 170 0.38 10.31 -1.31
CA ALA A 170 -0.69 10.86 -0.49
C ALA A 170 -1.57 9.78 0.16
N GLY A 171 -1.86 8.70 -0.57
CA GLY A 171 -2.62 7.56 -0.03
C GLY A 171 -1.91 6.88 1.13
N PRO A 172 -0.70 6.34 0.93
CA PRO A 172 0.08 5.71 1.99
C PRO A 172 0.26 6.59 3.23
N LEU A 173 0.54 7.89 3.05
CA LEU A 173 0.69 8.81 4.17
C LEU A 173 -0.64 9.04 4.90
N ALA A 174 -1.74 9.28 4.19
CA ALA A 174 -3.05 9.48 4.81
C ALA A 174 -3.53 8.22 5.54
N GLY A 175 -3.38 7.05 4.93
CA GLY A 175 -3.68 5.77 5.55
C GLY A 175 -2.84 5.51 6.80
N PHE A 176 -1.53 5.77 6.75
CA PHE A 176 -0.62 5.63 7.88
C PHE A 176 -0.97 6.59 9.04
N ILE A 177 -1.28 7.86 8.75
CA ILE A 177 -1.69 8.85 9.75
C ILE A 177 -2.92 8.38 10.54
N ILE A 178 -3.85 7.67 9.90
CA ILE A 178 -5.02 7.10 10.59
C ILE A 178 -4.69 5.75 11.23
N ALA A 179 -3.86 4.92 10.59
CA ALA A 179 -3.50 3.60 11.13
C ALA A 179 -2.74 3.70 12.47
N VAL A 180 -1.87 4.70 12.63
CA VAL A 180 -1.08 4.88 13.86
C VAL A 180 -1.94 5.08 15.10
N PRO A 181 -2.84 6.08 15.20
CA PRO A 181 -3.70 6.23 16.37
C PRO A 181 -4.65 5.03 16.56
N VAL A 182 -5.20 4.46 15.47
CA VAL A 182 -6.02 3.24 15.55
C VAL A 182 -5.24 2.09 16.18
N LEU A 183 -4.00 1.86 15.73
CA LEU A 183 -3.13 0.83 16.29
C LEU A 183 -2.83 1.08 17.77
N LEU A 184 -2.42 2.29 18.15
CA LEU A 184 -2.06 2.62 19.53
C LEU A 184 -3.27 2.50 20.48
N ILE A 185 -4.44 3.01 20.07
CA ILE A 185 -5.69 2.83 20.83
C ILE A 185 -6.03 1.34 20.94
N GLY A 186 -5.95 0.61 19.82
CA GLY A 186 -6.22 -0.83 19.83
C GLY A 186 -5.27 -1.61 20.72
N LEU A 187 -3.97 -1.31 20.70
CA LEU A 187 -2.99 -1.93 21.60
C LEU A 187 -3.26 -1.61 23.08
N SER A 188 -3.68 -0.39 23.40
CA SER A 188 -4.05 -0.03 24.79
C SER A 188 -5.30 -0.76 25.29
N LEU A 189 -6.16 -1.23 24.38
CA LEU A 189 -7.33 -2.06 24.66
C LEU A 189 -7.02 -3.57 24.64
N SER A 190 -5.81 -3.95 24.22
CA SER A 190 -5.35 -5.32 24.10
C SER A 190 -4.74 -5.82 25.42
N THR A 191 -4.68 -7.13 25.61
CA THR A 191 -4.10 -7.75 26.82
C THR A 191 -2.90 -8.60 26.48
N VAL A 192 -1.92 -8.66 27.39
CA VAL A 192 -0.77 -9.56 27.25
C VAL A 192 -1.13 -10.91 27.87
N SER A 193 -0.92 -11.98 27.14
CA SER A 193 -1.19 -13.35 27.59
C SER A 193 0.02 -14.26 27.36
N THR A 194 0.05 -15.39 28.09
CA THR A 194 1.07 -16.42 27.89
C THR A 194 0.76 -17.26 26.66
N LEU A 195 1.78 -17.53 25.87
CA LEU A 195 1.71 -18.44 24.73
C LEU A 195 1.82 -19.91 25.21
N PRO A 196 1.32 -20.89 24.44
CA PRO A 196 1.48 -22.30 24.72
C PRO A 196 2.96 -22.68 24.93
N ALA A 197 3.25 -23.54 25.90
CA ALA A 197 4.62 -23.96 26.25
C ALA A 197 5.25 -24.90 25.20
N ALA A 198 4.43 -25.60 24.42
CA ALA A 198 4.86 -26.56 23.39
C ALA A 198 3.78 -26.67 22.30
N PRO A 199 4.12 -27.20 21.12
CA PRO A 199 3.09 -27.57 20.14
C PRO A 199 2.10 -28.52 20.78
N SER A 200 0.87 -28.04 21.01
CA SER A 200 -0.22 -28.83 21.52
C SER A 200 -1.05 -29.32 20.34
N GLY A 201 -1.60 -30.54 20.40
CA GLY A 201 -2.54 -31.04 19.38
C GLY A 201 -3.88 -30.27 19.35
N GLY A 202 -3.90 -29.04 19.85
CA GLY A 202 -5.01 -28.10 19.88
C GLY A 202 -5.13 -27.26 18.59
N PRO A 203 -6.05 -26.28 18.59
CA PRO A 203 -6.22 -25.38 17.46
C PRO A 203 -4.92 -24.59 17.20
N VAL A 204 -4.58 -24.45 15.91
CA VAL A 204 -3.42 -23.67 15.47
C VAL A 204 -3.62 -22.22 15.87
N LEU A 205 -2.66 -21.67 16.60
CA LEU A 205 -2.65 -20.26 16.98
C LEU A 205 -2.05 -19.43 15.83
N LEU A 206 -2.76 -18.39 15.43
CA LEU A 206 -2.29 -17.42 14.44
C LEU A 206 -1.71 -16.22 15.18
N LEU A 207 -0.40 -15.99 14.99
CA LEU A 207 0.26 -14.78 15.47
C LEU A 207 0.43 -13.80 14.32
N GLU A 208 0.13 -12.54 14.57
CA GLU A 208 0.42 -11.47 13.61
C GLU A 208 1.93 -11.23 13.50
N GLY A 209 2.38 -11.03 12.26
CA GLY A 209 3.77 -10.71 11.98
C GLY A 209 4.18 -9.32 12.42
N ASN A 210 5.48 -9.12 12.57
CA ASN A 210 6.03 -7.88 13.03
C ASN A 210 6.69 -7.07 11.90
N SER A 211 6.58 -5.76 12.00
CA SER A 211 7.44 -4.78 11.34
C SER A 211 8.24 -4.03 12.40
N ILE A 212 9.25 -3.29 11.95
CA ILE A 212 10.04 -2.44 12.87
C ILE A 212 9.11 -1.45 13.58
N PHE A 213 8.18 -0.82 12.84
CA PHE A 213 7.23 0.13 13.41
C PHE A 213 6.28 -0.54 14.41
N TYR A 214 5.76 -1.73 14.09
CA TYR A 214 4.82 -2.44 14.96
C TYR A 214 5.48 -2.93 16.26
N LEU A 215 6.73 -3.41 16.18
CA LEU A 215 7.53 -3.73 17.37
C LEU A 215 7.73 -2.50 18.26
N GLY A 216 8.04 -1.35 17.66
CA GLY A 216 8.16 -0.08 18.38
C GLY A 216 6.84 0.35 19.03
N ALA A 217 5.70 0.17 18.36
CA ALA A 217 4.38 0.46 18.90
C ALA A 217 4.03 -0.45 20.09
N LYS A 218 4.30 -1.76 20.00
CA LYS A 218 4.14 -2.70 21.10
C LYS A 218 5.05 -2.32 22.30
N TYR A 219 6.30 -1.96 22.03
CA TYR A 219 7.21 -1.50 23.07
C TYR A 219 6.72 -0.21 23.76
N LEU A 220 6.18 0.73 22.99
CA LEU A 220 5.65 1.99 23.54
C LEU A 220 4.47 1.75 24.48
N VAL A 221 3.58 0.80 24.16
CA VAL A 221 2.36 0.54 24.95
C VAL A 221 2.63 -0.41 26.13
N PHE A 222 3.41 -1.46 25.93
CA PHE A 222 3.59 -2.54 26.91
C PHE A 222 4.96 -2.50 27.63
N GLY A 223 5.87 -1.60 27.26
CA GLY A 223 7.20 -1.49 27.84
C GLY A 223 8.15 -2.64 27.52
N ARG A 224 7.78 -3.51 26.59
CA ARG A 224 8.56 -4.68 26.14
C ARG A 224 8.32 -5.01 24.68
N LEU A 225 9.30 -5.65 24.05
CA LEU A 225 9.12 -6.20 22.71
C LEU A 225 8.27 -7.48 22.80
N LEU A 226 7.26 -7.62 21.95
CA LEU A 226 6.35 -8.76 21.89
C LEU A 226 6.25 -9.30 20.45
N PRO A 227 6.14 -10.63 20.26
CA PRO A 227 6.09 -11.65 21.31
C PRO A 227 7.43 -11.81 22.05
N ALA A 228 7.42 -11.83 23.38
CA ALA A 228 8.62 -12.04 24.17
C ALA A 228 8.81 -13.54 24.43
N PRO A 229 9.93 -14.18 24.02
CA PRO A 229 10.16 -15.59 24.31
C PRO A 229 10.38 -15.81 25.81
N GLU A 230 10.04 -16.98 26.30
CA GLU A 230 10.38 -17.38 27.68
C GLU A 230 11.91 -17.39 27.88
N SER A 231 12.64 -17.84 26.86
CA SER A 231 14.10 -17.89 26.86
C SER A 231 14.63 -17.66 25.43
N TYR A 232 15.76 -16.97 25.32
CA TYR A 232 16.45 -16.79 24.04
C TYR A 232 17.21 -18.04 23.58
N GLN A 233 17.14 -19.18 24.31
CA GLN A 233 17.75 -20.46 23.94
C GLN A 233 19.24 -20.36 23.59
N GLY A 234 19.99 -19.52 24.33
CA GLY A 234 21.42 -19.29 24.08
C GLY A 234 21.76 -18.41 22.87
N ILE A 235 20.73 -17.91 22.13
CA ILE A 235 20.93 -16.99 21.01
C ILE A 235 21.00 -15.55 21.58
N PRO A 236 21.95 -14.70 21.15
CA PRO A 236 21.94 -13.29 21.51
C PRO A 236 20.61 -12.63 21.14
N ALA A 237 20.04 -11.81 22.05
CA ALA A 237 18.72 -11.19 21.87
C ALA A 237 18.56 -10.46 20.52
N LEU A 238 19.58 -9.72 20.08
CA LEU A 238 19.56 -9.04 18.80
C LEU A 238 19.39 -10.01 17.62
N ILE A 239 20.11 -11.13 17.63
CA ILE A 239 20.03 -12.15 16.59
C ILE A 239 18.66 -12.84 16.61
N TYR A 240 18.13 -13.12 17.80
CA TYR A 240 16.77 -13.64 17.95
C TYR A 240 15.75 -12.74 17.27
N TRP A 241 15.75 -11.43 17.59
CA TRP A 241 14.79 -10.49 17.05
C TRP A 241 14.93 -10.28 15.53
N ILE A 242 16.16 -10.26 14.99
CA ILE A 242 16.39 -10.20 13.54
C ILE A 242 15.80 -11.45 12.86
N ARG A 243 16.08 -12.64 13.39
CA ARG A 243 15.55 -13.89 12.84
C ARG A 243 14.03 -13.96 12.94
N TYR A 244 13.47 -13.57 14.08
CA TYR A 244 12.03 -13.56 14.27
C TYR A 244 11.33 -12.57 13.33
N LEU A 245 11.87 -11.37 13.19
CA LEU A 245 11.35 -10.36 12.26
C LEU A 245 11.37 -10.84 10.81
N LEU A 246 12.47 -11.45 10.37
CA LEU A 246 12.67 -11.82 8.96
C LEU A 246 12.09 -13.19 8.60
N ALA A 247 12.01 -14.12 9.54
CA ALA A 247 11.64 -15.50 9.28
C ALA A 247 10.52 -16.06 10.17
N GLY A 248 9.97 -15.27 11.12
CA GLY A 248 8.96 -15.73 12.06
C GLY A 248 9.45 -16.84 13.00
N SER A 249 10.77 -17.03 13.12
CA SER A 249 11.38 -18.12 13.91
C SER A 249 12.63 -17.66 14.67
N PRO A 250 12.96 -18.29 15.81
CA PRO A 250 12.25 -19.38 16.49
C PRO A 250 10.91 -18.92 17.09
N LEU A 251 9.95 -19.85 17.20
CA LEU A 251 8.64 -19.58 17.79
C LEU A 251 8.77 -19.29 19.29
N PRO A 252 8.01 -18.32 19.82
CA PRO A 252 8.10 -17.87 21.23
C PRO A 252 7.30 -18.75 22.19
N TYR A 253 7.44 -20.08 22.13
CA TYR A 253 6.75 -21.00 23.02
C TYR A 253 6.99 -20.65 24.51
N GLY A 254 5.92 -20.77 25.32
CA GLY A 254 5.95 -20.43 26.76
C GLY A 254 6.11 -18.95 27.06
N GLY A 255 6.35 -18.12 26.03
CA GLY A 255 6.57 -16.70 26.18
C GLY A 255 5.27 -15.89 26.34
N LEU A 256 5.37 -14.60 26.10
CA LEU A 256 4.25 -13.66 26.20
C LEU A 256 3.97 -13.03 24.84
N ASP A 257 2.69 -12.87 24.48
CA ASP A 257 2.29 -12.05 23.34
C ASP A 257 0.99 -11.29 23.61
N VAL A 258 0.65 -10.41 22.69
CA VAL A 258 -0.55 -9.57 22.78
C VAL A 258 -1.75 -10.32 22.23
N SER A 259 -2.78 -10.51 23.04
CA SER A 259 -4.12 -10.85 22.57
C SER A 259 -4.78 -9.58 22.03
N LEU A 260 -4.83 -9.47 20.70
CA LEU A 260 -5.20 -8.22 20.04
C LEU A 260 -6.71 -7.93 20.17
N HIS A 261 -7.00 -6.69 20.57
CA HIS A 261 -8.34 -6.13 20.40
C HIS A 261 -8.65 -5.94 18.90
N PRO A 262 -9.91 -6.07 18.43
CA PRO A 262 -10.29 -5.89 17.02
C PRO A 262 -9.79 -4.58 16.39
N VAL A 263 -9.73 -3.49 17.15
CA VAL A 263 -9.18 -2.20 16.71
C VAL A 263 -7.66 -2.31 16.46
N ALA A 264 -6.91 -3.03 17.30
CA ALA A 264 -5.48 -3.24 17.09
C ALA A 264 -5.22 -4.09 15.84
N TRP A 265 -6.04 -5.14 15.64
CA TRP A 265 -6.00 -5.97 14.44
C TRP A 265 -6.21 -5.15 13.17
N ALA A 266 -7.19 -4.22 13.18
CA ALA A 266 -7.40 -3.29 12.07
C ALA A 266 -6.22 -2.34 11.85
N GLY A 267 -5.63 -1.81 12.92
CA GLY A 267 -4.43 -0.95 12.84
C GLY A 267 -3.24 -1.69 12.24
N TRP A 268 -2.98 -2.92 12.69
CA TRP A 268 -1.95 -3.79 12.13
C TRP A 268 -2.21 -4.12 10.65
N ALA A 269 -3.45 -4.46 10.29
CA ALA A 269 -3.84 -4.67 8.90
C ALA A 269 -3.61 -3.42 8.04
N GLY A 270 -3.87 -2.24 8.59
CA GLY A 270 -3.57 -0.95 7.96
C GLY A 270 -2.08 -0.75 7.68
N LEU A 271 -1.20 -1.13 8.62
CA LEU A 271 0.25 -1.12 8.40
C LEU A 271 0.66 -2.10 7.30
N LEU A 272 0.09 -3.31 7.29
CA LEU A 272 0.34 -4.32 6.26
C LEU A 272 -0.05 -3.80 4.88
N VAL A 273 -1.25 -3.25 4.73
CA VAL A 273 -1.73 -2.67 3.46
C VAL A 273 -0.84 -1.51 3.02
N THR A 274 -0.44 -0.62 3.94
CA THR A 274 0.48 0.48 3.64
C THR A 274 1.82 -0.06 3.15
N GLY A 275 2.38 -1.08 3.79
CA GLY A 275 3.63 -1.72 3.38
C GLY A 275 3.53 -2.38 2.01
N LEU A 276 2.42 -3.06 1.71
CA LEU A 276 2.18 -3.68 0.40
C LEU A 276 2.03 -2.64 -0.72
N ASN A 277 1.33 -1.55 -0.48
CA ASN A 277 1.20 -0.46 -1.46
C ASN A 277 2.52 0.30 -1.68
N LEU A 278 3.36 0.39 -0.66
CA LEU A 278 4.68 1.00 -0.76
C LEU A 278 5.75 0.07 -1.35
N LEU A 279 5.43 -1.17 -1.75
CA LEU A 279 6.36 -2.01 -2.51
C LEU A 279 6.85 -1.24 -3.75
N PRO A 280 8.20 -1.13 -3.94
CA PRO A 280 8.77 -0.24 -4.94
C PRO A 280 8.73 -0.85 -6.35
N ALA A 281 7.54 -1.17 -6.87
CA ALA A 281 7.38 -1.81 -8.18
C ALA A 281 6.11 -1.40 -8.92
N GLY A 282 6.23 -1.24 -10.21
CA GLY A 282 5.13 -1.09 -11.15
C GLY A 282 4.21 0.09 -10.85
N GLN A 283 2.92 -0.20 -10.84
CA GLN A 283 1.85 0.79 -10.60
C GLN A 283 1.47 0.93 -9.12
N LEU A 284 2.15 0.22 -8.20
CA LEU A 284 1.98 0.42 -6.78
C LEU A 284 2.50 1.81 -6.36
N ASP A 285 2.04 2.32 -5.25
CA ASP A 285 2.41 3.66 -4.77
C ASP A 285 3.92 3.79 -4.58
N GLY A 286 4.57 2.77 -4.00
CA GLY A 286 6.02 2.69 -3.91
C GLY A 286 6.72 2.65 -5.27
N GLY A 287 6.08 2.09 -6.31
CA GLY A 287 6.56 2.12 -7.69
C GLY A 287 6.60 3.53 -8.26
N HIS A 288 5.60 4.38 -7.94
CA HIS A 288 5.61 5.80 -8.32
C HIS A 288 6.74 6.55 -7.62
N VAL A 289 6.94 6.30 -6.32
CA VAL A 289 8.06 6.87 -5.56
C VAL A 289 9.40 6.48 -6.16
N LEU A 290 9.59 5.20 -6.46
CA LEU A 290 10.82 4.67 -7.07
C LEU A 290 11.09 5.31 -8.45
N TYR A 291 10.05 5.36 -9.31
CA TYR A 291 10.13 5.97 -10.63
C TYR A 291 10.54 7.43 -10.58
N VAL A 292 9.94 8.20 -9.67
CA VAL A 292 10.21 9.64 -9.55
C VAL A 292 11.64 9.92 -9.09
N LEU A 293 12.18 9.10 -8.18
CA LEU A 293 13.54 9.24 -7.65
C LEU A 293 14.62 8.79 -8.64
N PHE A 294 14.42 7.66 -9.28
CA PHE A 294 15.48 7.00 -10.04
C PHE A 294 15.27 6.98 -11.56
N GLY A 295 14.05 7.31 -12.00
CA GLY A 295 13.65 7.22 -13.40
C GLY A 295 13.30 5.80 -13.85
N ARG A 296 12.75 5.69 -15.07
CA ARG A 296 12.22 4.44 -15.63
C ARG A 296 13.26 3.31 -15.74
N GLU A 297 14.44 3.64 -16.26
CA GLU A 297 15.48 2.64 -16.53
C GLU A 297 15.94 1.97 -15.24
N ARG A 298 16.31 2.77 -14.23
CA ARG A 298 16.78 2.23 -12.95
C ARG A 298 15.66 1.50 -12.19
N ALA A 299 14.43 2.02 -12.23
CA ALA A 299 13.29 1.34 -11.63
C ALA A 299 13.05 -0.04 -12.25
N ARG A 300 13.22 -0.18 -13.58
CA ARG A 300 13.13 -1.47 -14.27
C ARG A 300 14.26 -2.43 -13.92
N LEU A 301 15.48 -1.93 -13.68
CA LEU A 301 16.63 -2.76 -13.27
C LEU A 301 16.46 -3.31 -11.85
N LEU A 302 15.73 -2.61 -10.97
CA LEU A 302 15.46 -3.05 -9.60
C LEU A 302 14.36 -4.14 -9.52
N LEU A 303 13.48 -4.22 -10.51
CA LEU A 303 12.38 -5.19 -10.51
C LEU A 303 12.85 -6.66 -10.42
N PRO A 304 13.84 -7.14 -11.19
CA PRO A 304 14.34 -8.52 -11.03
C PRO A 304 14.86 -8.80 -9.63
N LEU A 305 15.57 -7.85 -9.01
CA LEU A 305 16.06 -7.99 -7.64
C LEU A 305 14.91 -8.13 -6.65
N LEU A 306 13.86 -7.29 -6.79
CA LEU A 306 12.68 -7.38 -5.96
C LEU A 306 11.94 -8.71 -6.16
N LEU A 307 11.83 -9.20 -7.41
CA LEU A 307 11.23 -10.51 -7.68
C LEU A 307 12.01 -11.64 -7.02
N VAL A 308 13.34 -11.63 -7.09
CA VAL A 308 14.18 -12.61 -6.38
C VAL A 308 13.97 -12.55 -4.88
N ALA A 309 13.88 -11.33 -4.31
CA ALA A 309 13.59 -11.15 -2.88
C ALA A 309 12.21 -11.70 -2.51
N MET A 310 11.15 -11.43 -3.32
CA MET A 310 9.80 -11.95 -3.08
C MET A 310 9.75 -13.48 -3.20
N VAL A 311 10.46 -14.07 -4.17
CA VAL A 311 10.61 -15.51 -4.32
C VAL A 311 11.31 -16.10 -3.09
N GLY A 312 12.39 -15.47 -2.61
CA GLY A 312 13.07 -15.89 -1.38
C GLY A 312 12.15 -15.83 -0.14
N LEU A 313 11.40 -14.75 0.03
CA LEU A 313 10.41 -14.62 1.08
C LEU A 313 9.26 -15.65 0.96
N GLY A 314 8.94 -16.08 -0.26
CA GLY A 314 7.94 -17.11 -0.53
C GLY A 314 8.25 -18.47 0.09
N PHE A 315 9.54 -18.80 0.32
CA PHE A 315 9.95 -20.00 1.04
C PHE A 315 9.75 -19.87 2.57
N ILE A 316 9.64 -18.63 3.08
CA ILE A 316 9.41 -18.36 4.48
C ILE A 316 7.91 -18.25 4.75
N TRP A 317 7.18 -17.51 3.89
CA TRP A 317 5.73 -17.34 3.98
C TRP A 317 5.10 -17.42 2.58
N SER A 318 4.25 -18.43 2.38
CA SER A 318 3.72 -18.79 1.05
C SER A 318 2.93 -17.67 0.34
N GLY A 319 2.35 -16.72 1.09
CA GLY A 319 1.65 -15.59 0.50
C GLY A 319 2.52 -14.72 -0.43
N TRP A 320 3.83 -14.72 -0.25
CA TRP A 320 4.74 -13.98 -1.12
C TRP A 320 4.85 -14.56 -2.54
N TRP A 321 4.46 -15.84 -2.76
CA TRP A 321 4.36 -16.40 -4.12
C TRP A 321 3.33 -15.67 -4.96
N LEU A 322 2.17 -15.33 -4.36
CA LEU A 322 1.15 -14.54 -5.03
C LEU A 322 1.69 -13.14 -5.39
N TRP A 323 2.37 -12.48 -4.47
CA TRP A 323 2.96 -11.16 -4.69
C TRP A 323 4.08 -11.21 -5.74
N ALA A 324 4.92 -12.24 -5.75
CA ALA A 324 5.92 -12.45 -6.78
C ALA A 324 5.27 -12.57 -8.17
N LEU A 325 4.18 -13.35 -8.27
CA LEU A 325 3.41 -13.48 -9.53
C LEU A 325 2.79 -12.15 -9.96
N LEU A 326 2.13 -11.43 -9.04
CA LEU A 326 1.54 -10.13 -9.34
C LEU A 326 2.58 -9.12 -9.81
N LEU A 327 3.73 -9.04 -9.15
CA LEU A 327 4.83 -8.17 -9.55
C LEU A 327 5.47 -8.60 -10.87
N PHE A 328 5.56 -9.89 -11.16
CA PHE A 328 6.04 -10.38 -12.44
C PHE A 328 5.15 -9.92 -13.60
N VAL A 329 3.83 -9.95 -13.41
CA VAL A 329 2.84 -9.58 -14.44
C VAL A 329 2.70 -8.05 -14.54
N LEU A 330 2.56 -7.36 -13.42
CA LEU A 330 2.18 -5.94 -13.36
C LEU A 330 3.36 -5.00 -13.09
N GLY A 331 4.44 -5.50 -12.50
CA GLY A 331 5.56 -4.69 -12.02
C GLY A 331 6.38 -3.97 -13.11
N ARG A 332 6.18 -4.33 -14.38
CA ARG A 332 6.87 -3.68 -15.53
C ARG A 332 6.20 -2.39 -16.00
N GLN A 333 4.97 -2.16 -15.58
CA GLN A 333 4.18 -1.00 -16.01
C GLN A 333 4.35 0.13 -15.01
N TYR A 334 4.87 1.26 -15.47
CA TYR A 334 4.99 2.48 -14.66
C TYR A 334 4.09 3.56 -15.25
N ALA A 335 3.44 4.34 -14.39
CA ALA A 335 2.73 5.54 -14.83
C ALA A 335 3.76 6.59 -15.25
N GLU A 336 3.74 6.95 -16.53
CA GLU A 336 4.67 7.94 -17.07
C GLU A 336 3.98 9.32 -17.12
N PRO A 337 4.59 10.36 -16.55
CA PRO A 337 4.07 11.71 -16.66
C PRO A 337 4.17 12.24 -18.11
N LEU A 338 3.32 13.20 -18.43
CA LEU A 338 3.34 13.86 -19.73
C LEU A 338 4.63 14.65 -19.93
N ASP A 339 5.11 15.30 -18.88
CA ASP A 339 6.37 16.05 -18.85
C ASP A 339 7.39 15.33 -17.96
N GLN A 340 8.48 14.87 -18.59
CA GLN A 340 9.63 14.26 -17.93
C GLN A 340 10.83 15.20 -17.79
N ILE A 341 10.76 16.40 -18.39
CA ILE A 341 11.85 17.39 -18.35
C ILE A 341 11.84 18.12 -17.00
N THR A 342 10.65 18.47 -16.49
CA THR A 342 10.52 19.16 -15.19
C THR A 342 11.12 18.32 -14.07
N PRO A 343 12.14 18.88 -13.36
CA PRO A 343 12.82 18.17 -12.29
C PRO A 343 11.92 18.02 -11.06
N LEU A 344 12.22 16.99 -10.28
CA LEU A 344 11.61 16.83 -8.96
C LEU A 344 12.09 17.94 -8.02
N SER A 345 11.17 18.64 -7.37
CA SER A 345 11.51 19.69 -6.41
C SER A 345 12.24 19.12 -5.18
N PRO A 346 13.18 19.88 -4.55
CA PRO A 346 13.96 19.39 -3.42
C PRO A 346 13.09 18.88 -2.24
N GLY A 347 12.04 19.61 -1.89
CA GLY A 347 11.13 19.20 -0.81
C GLY A 347 10.42 17.87 -1.13
N ARG A 348 9.96 17.70 -2.35
CA ARG A 348 9.33 16.44 -2.80
C ARG A 348 10.32 15.28 -2.85
N ARG A 349 11.59 15.54 -3.16
CA ARG A 349 12.64 14.51 -3.06
C ARG A 349 12.77 13.98 -1.62
N VAL A 350 12.73 14.86 -0.62
CA VAL A 350 12.74 14.47 0.79
C VAL A 350 11.51 13.60 1.12
N VAL A 351 10.31 14.03 0.70
CA VAL A 351 9.08 13.25 0.91
C VAL A 351 9.17 11.88 0.25
N ALA A 352 9.72 11.77 -0.96
CA ALA A 352 9.91 10.50 -1.64
C ALA A 352 10.86 9.56 -0.87
N ILE A 353 11.96 10.10 -0.32
CA ILE A 353 12.91 9.34 0.51
C ILE A 353 12.22 8.88 1.80
N LEU A 354 11.45 9.76 2.47
CA LEU A 354 10.68 9.40 3.65
C LEU A 354 9.65 8.31 3.35
N GLY A 355 9.05 8.31 2.17
CA GLY A 355 8.17 7.23 1.71
C GLY A 355 8.88 5.88 1.61
N LEU A 356 10.13 5.85 1.10
CA LEU A 356 10.94 4.63 1.08
C LEU A 356 11.35 4.19 2.50
N VAL A 357 11.69 5.13 3.37
CA VAL A 357 11.98 4.82 4.78
C VAL A 357 10.74 4.23 5.47
N LEU A 358 9.57 4.83 5.24
CA LEU A 358 8.30 4.34 5.76
C LEU A 358 8.04 2.90 5.29
N PHE A 359 8.30 2.58 4.00
CA PHE A 359 8.20 1.22 3.51
C PHE A 359 8.99 0.23 4.39
N PHE A 360 10.28 0.49 4.64
CA PHE A 360 11.11 -0.39 5.46
C PHE A 360 10.63 -0.49 6.92
N LEU A 361 10.06 0.58 7.46
CA LEU A 361 9.55 0.59 8.83
C LEU A 361 8.27 -0.24 8.99
N VAL A 362 7.37 -0.21 7.99
CA VAL A 362 6.07 -0.88 8.07
C VAL A 362 6.03 -2.23 7.35
N PHE A 363 7.05 -2.59 6.57
CA PHE A 363 7.10 -3.86 5.85
C PHE A 363 7.14 -5.03 6.83
N ILE A 364 6.26 -6.01 6.62
CA ILE A 364 6.10 -7.20 7.44
C ILE A 364 6.56 -8.42 6.61
N PRO A 365 7.79 -8.93 6.84
CA PRO A 365 8.32 -10.05 6.03
C PRO A 365 7.52 -11.35 6.17
N VAL A 366 6.98 -11.60 7.35
CA VAL A 366 6.15 -12.77 7.64
C VAL A 366 4.83 -12.30 8.23
N PRO A 367 3.81 -12.01 7.40
CA PRO A 367 2.55 -11.42 7.87
C PRO A 367 1.81 -12.26 8.90
N ILE A 368 1.82 -13.58 8.77
CA ILE A 368 1.14 -14.50 9.69
C ILE A 368 2.11 -15.63 10.04
N VAL A 369 2.27 -15.87 11.32
CA VAL A 369 3.05 -16.97 11.88
C VAL A 369 2.08 -17.99 12.46
N LEU A 370 2.24 -19.26 12.08
CA LEU A 370 1.46 -20.39 12.62
C LEU A 370 2.23 -21.02 13.79
N MET A 371 1.57 -21.15 14.94
CA MET A 371 2.15 -21.71 16.16
C MET A 371 1.29 -22.87 16.69
#